data_12234e49243370b7c737e91881b3fab3
#
_entry.id   12234e49243370b7c737e91881b3fab3
#
_cell.length_a   1.000
_cell.length_b   1.000
_cell.length_c   1.000
_cell.angle_alpha   90.00
_cell.angle_beta   90.00
_cell.angle_gamma   90.00
#
_symmetry.space_group_name_H-M   'P 1'
#
loop_
_entity.id
_entity.type
_entity.pdbx_description
1 polymer ?
#
loop_
_entity_poly.entity_id
_entity_poly.type
_entity_poly.pdbx_seq_one_letter_code
_entity_poly.pdbx_strand_id
1 'polypeptide(L)'
;MVTKTQKTRIYPDLFMRNYIDQACDYRRYCYNLALETWQDMYWCRRIMLPISIRNSLKKKVHDKSVKLSFAEEVMNQNTPAPNEKRVRNELVANKADWQDLYSSRILQLAVKDLSVSWDNFFDPSLPDWGMPKFKAKKDNKQSFKTDRAKIDKNGNLLLDKPLRINKKLWSGIKMAEKPKSTDLKIVSIVKAGNKYYACLTYEYTPEEKAKTGKSTAVDVNVGHFNCPDETLNVLPKRLNRWYKRIKHYQRLLAKKRNVNGKEKAKRSHNYQKTRAKLSHSYQKVANIQHDIVMKFTTWLVNNYDIITIEALNVKAMQMSHVASKGLQRSLFGEFKRELTYKCEWYNKELVLADKFYPSTQRCSRCGWVKRVKHKLTLRGNKQDHEDHSTYICQHCGLVIDRDYNACLNLLAYPILLKTEPEYLKRICRTQAMA
;
A
#
# COMPACT_ATOMS: atom_id res chain seq x y z
N MET A 1 -3.89 -2.75 22.38
CA MET A 1 -3.70 -3.93 21.50
C MET A 1 -3.58 -3.47 20.06
N VAL A 2 -2.60 -3.94 19.35
CA VAL A 2 -2.39 -3.65 17.93
C VAL A 2 -2.60 -4.91 17.10
N THR A 3 -2.94 -4.73 15.81
CA THR A 3 -3.14 -5.85 14.90
C THR A 3 -1.85 -6.18 14.17
N LYS A 4 -1.43 -7.44 14.20
CA LYS A 4 -0.23 -7.93 13.50
C LYS A 4 -0.60 -8.96 12.45
N THR A 5 0.10 -8.94 11.32
CA THR A 5 -0.11 -9.90 10.23
C THR A 5 1.15 -10.72 9.99
N GLN A 6 1.05 -12.04 10.12
CA GLN A 6 2.07 -12.99 9.70
C GLN A 6 1.77 -13.48 8.29
N LYS A 7 2.71 -13.27 7.37
CA LYS A 7 2.61 -13.82 6.01
C LYS A 7 3.46 -15.07 5.90
N THR A 8 2.81 -16.21 5.67
CA THR A 8 3.48 -17.51 5.51
C THR A 8 3.11 -18.16 4.18
N ARG A 9 4.01 -18.98 3.62
CA ARG A 9 3.72 -19.78 2.44
C ARG A 9 2.85 -20.97 2.85
N ILE A 10 1.87 -21.32 2.00
CA ILE A 10 0.99 -22.46 2.20
C ILE A 10 1.12 -23.47 1.06
N TYR A 11 0.87 -24.74 1.35
CA TYR A 11 1.01 -25.87 0.44
C TYR A 11 -0.32 -26.62 0.32
N PRO A 12 -1.32 -26.05 -0.39
CA PRO A 12 -2.59 -26.73 -0.62
C PRO A 12 -2.40 -27.95 -1.52
N ASP A 13 -3.19 -29.00 -1.28
CA ASP A 13 -3.35 -30.14 -2.19
C ASP A 13 -4.03 -29.72 -3.51
N LEU A 14 -4.25 -30.66 -4.42
CA LEU A 14 -4.82 -30.36 -5.73
C LEU A 14 -6.24 -29.81 -5.64
N PHE A 15 -7.08 -30.39 -4.77
CA PHE A 15 -8.45 -29.92 -4.57
C PHE A 15 -8.49 -28.50 -3.99
N MET A 16 -7.74 -28.27 -2.93
CA MET A 16 -7.66 -26.97 -2.28
C MET A 16 -7.01 -25.89 -3.18
N ARG A 17 -6.08 -26.24 -4.07
CA ARG A 17 -5.55 -25.29 -5.09
C ARG A 17 -6.64 -24.84 -6.04
N ASN A 18 -7.42 -25.79 -6.57
CA ASN A 18 -8.52 -25.48 -7.48
C ASN A 18 -9.59 -24.62 -6.77
N TYR A 19 -9.93 -24.96 -5.54
CA TYR A 19 -10.84 -24.18 -4.74
C TYR A 19 -10.34 -22.76 -4.50
N ILE A 20 -9.09 -22.59 -4.08
CA ILE A 20 -8.47 -21.27 -3.83
C ILE A 20 -8.49 -20.42 -5.11
N ASP A 21 -8.17 -20.99 -6.26
CA ASP A 21 -8.18 -20.27 -7.53
C ASP A 21 -9.58 -19.79 -7.90
N GLN A 22 -10.57 -20.65 -7.75
CA GLN A 22 -11.97 -20.32 -7.98
C GLN A 22 -12.52 -19.33 -6.94
N ALA A 23 -12.13 -19.45 -5.67
CA ALA A 23 -12.51 -18.52 -4.60
C ALA A 23 -11.93 -17.10 -4.84
N CYS A 24 -10.72 -17.00 -5.41
CA CYS A 24 -10.17 -15.71 -5.84
C CYS A 24 -10.98 -15.09 -7.00
N ASP A 25 -11.42 -15.92 -7.95
CA ASP A 25 -12.28 -15.49 -9.06
C ASP A 25 -13.67 -15.08 -8.53
N TYR A 26 -14.24 -15.84 -7.60
CA TYR A 26 -15.51 -15.53 -6.94
C TYR A 26 -15.43 -14.22 -6.16
N ARG A 27 -14.39 -13.99 -5.37
CA ARG A 27 -14.20 -12.72 -4.66
C ARG A 27 -14.13 -11.54 -5.63
N ARG A 28 -13.47 -11.69 -6.78
CA ARG A 28 -13.41 -10.65 -7.81
C ARG A 28 -14.80 -10.39 -8.40
N TYR A 29 -15.55 -11.45 -8.70
CA TYR A 29 -16.94 -11.36 -9.16
C TYR A 29 -17.79 -10.57 -8.17
N CYS A 30 -17.79 -10.97 -6.89
CA CYS A 30 -18.54 -10.28 -5.83
C CYS A 30 -18.18 -8.81 -5.69
N TYR A 31 -16.88 -8.47 -5.76
CA TYR A 31 -16.43 -7.09 -5.68
C TYR A 31 -16.91 -6.26 -6.88
N ASN A 32 -16.86 -6.82 -8.08
CA ASN A 32 -17.29 -6.12 -9.29
C ASN A 32 -18.80 -5.93 -9.31
N LEU A 33 -19.56 -6.95 -8.95
CA LEU A 33 -21.01 -6.86 -8.82
C LEU A 33 -21.42 -5.86 -7.74
N ALA A 34 -20.72 -5.86 -6.60
CA ALA A 34 -20.97 -4.88 -5.54
C ALA A 34 -20.66 -3.44 -5.99
N LEU A 35 -19.59 -3.25 -6.80
CA LEU A 35 -19.24 -1.93 -7.35
C LEU A 35 -20.32 -1.43 -8.32
N GLU A 36 -20.81 -2.30 -9.21
CA GLU A 36 -21.91 -2.00 -10.12
C GLU A 36 -23.17 -1.60 -9.34
N THR A 37 -23.62 -2.44 -8.41
CA THR A 37 -24.78 -2.17 -7.53
C THR A 37 -24.61 -0.87 -6.74
N TRP A 38 -23.40 -0.60 -6.21
CA TRP A 38 -23.09 0.64 -5.49
C TRP A 38 -23.21 1.87 -6.38
N GLN A 39 -22.66 1.78 -7.59
CA GLN A 39 -22.72 2.87 -8.57
C GLN A 39 -24.18 3.13 -9.00
N ASP A 40 -24.95 2.09 -9.27
CA ASP A 40 -26.36 2.22 -9.63
C ASP A 40 -27.15 2.91 -8.51
N MET A 41 -27.02 2.47 -7.26
CA MET A 41 -27.65 3.11 -6.11
C MET A 41 -27.23 4.58 -5.94
N TYR A 42 -25.94 4.88 -6.18
CA TYR A 42 -25.40 6.22 -6.04
C TYR A 42 -25.90 7.17 -7.13
N TRP A 43 -25.92 6.72 -8.38
CA TRP A 43 -26.37 7.52 -9.52
C TRP A 43 -27.88 7.68 -9.57
N CYS A 44 -28.64 6.62 -9.29
CA CYS A 44 -30.11 6.68 -9.21
C CYS A 44 -30.59 7.72 -8.21
N ARG A 45 -29.89 7.88 -7.08
CA ARG A 45 -30.19 8.91 -6.08
C ARG A 45 -29.99 10.35 -6.61
N ARG A 46 -29.16 10.56 -7.63
CA ARG A 46 -28.78 11.88 -8.18
C ARG A 46 -29.51 12.26 -9.45
N ILE A 47 -30.39 11.41 -9.95
CA ILE A 47 -31.18 11.73 -11.13
C ILE A 47 -32.10 12.90 -10.80
N MET A 48 -31.91 14.02 -11.50
CA MET A 48 -32.79 15.17 -11.40
C MET A 48 -34.07 14.90 -12.21
N LEU A 49 -35.15 14.63 -11.49
CA LEU A 49 -36.45 14.43 -12.11
C LEU A 49 -37.13 15.77 -12.43
N PRO A 50 -37.91 15.86 -13.51
CA PRO A 50 -38.80 16.97 -13.78
C PRO A 50 -39.72 17.26 -12.57
N ILE A 51 -39.99 18.53 -12.31
CA ILE A 51 -40.79 18.97 -11.14
C ILE A 51 -42.16 18.30 -11.07
N SER A 52 -42.80 18.07 -12.21
CA SER A 52 -44.08 17.37 -12.31
C SER A 52 -44.03 15.95 -11.80
N ILE A 53 -43.01 15.17 -12.18
CA ILE A 53 -42.80 13.79 -11.73
C ILE A 53 -42.44 13.77 -10.24
N ARG A 54 -41.60 14.71 -9.80
CA ARG A 54 -41.22 14.85 -8.39
C ARG A 54 -42.41 15.14 -7.48
N ASN A 55 -43.31 15.99 -7.90
CA ASN A 55 -44.53 16.31 -7.16
C ASN A 55 -45.55 15.15 -7.13
N SER A 56 -45.65 14.41 -8.23
CA SER A 56 -46.49 13.19 -8.29
C SER A 56 -45.96 12.11 -7.33
N LEU A 57 -44.64 11.86 -7.32
CA LEU A 57 -44.01 10.91 -6.40
C LEU A 57 -44.16 11.33 -4.94
N LYS A 58 -44.03 12.63 -4.61
CA LYS A 58 -44.29 13.11 -3.24
C LYS A 58 -45.71 12.84 -2.76
N LYS A 59 -46.71 13.02 -3.65
CA LYS A 59 -48.12 12.67 -3.30
C LYS A 59 -48.28 11.19 -3.03
N LYS A 60 -47.69 10.30 -3.86
CA LYS A 60 -47.72 8.85 -3.66
C LYS A 60 -47.03 8.40 -2.36
N VAL A 61 -45.90 9.02 -2.01
CA VAL A 61 -45.15 8.73 -0.77
C VAL A 61 -45.93 9.12 0.50
N HIS A 62 -46.73 10.20 0.41
CA HIS A 62 -47.62 10.60 1.52
C HIS A 62 -48.80 9.64 1.73
N ASP A 63 -49.22 8.94 0.68
CA ASP A 63 -50.28 7.93 0.76
C ASP A 63 -49.70 6.56 1.14
N LYS A 64 -49.71 6.25 2.42
CA LYS A 64 -49.21 4.98 2.98
C LYS A 64 -49.88 3.74 2.43
N SER A 65 -51.02 3.88 1.73
CA SER A 65 -51.75 2.77 1.13
C SER A 65 -51.17 2.35 -0.23
N VAL A 66 -50.37 3.21 -0.88
CA VAL A 66 -49.81 2.96 -2.19
C VAL A 66 -48.39 2.44 -2.06
N LYS A 67 -48.11 1.21 -2.51
CA LYS A 67 -46.79 0.68 -2.66
C LYS A 67 -46.13 1.27 -3.93
N LEU A 68 -44.97 1.88 -3.78
CA LEU A 68 -44.17 2.36 -4.89
C LEU A 68 -43.63 1.16 -5.69
N SER A 69 -43.60 1.27 -7.02
CA SER A 69 -42.83 0.33 -7.84
C SER A 69 -41.34 0.51 -7.60
N PHE A 70 -40.51 -0.51 -7.87
CA PHE A 70 -39.04 -0.40 -7.75
C PHE A 70 -38.48 0.81 -8.50
N ALA A 71 -38.99 1.08 -9.72
CA ALA A 71 -38.59 2.25 -10.49
C ALA A 71 -38.96 3.56 -9.78
N GLU A 72 -40.13 3.64 -9.13
CA GLU A 72 -40.56 4.81 -8.37
C GLU A 72 -39.78 4.96 -7.06
N GLU A 73 -39.39 3.86 -6.40
CA GLU A 73 -38.50 3.87 -5.24
C GLU A 73 -37.11 4.38 -5.61
N VAL A 74 -36.57 3.92 -6.74
CA VAL A 74 -35.28 4.39 -7.29
C VAL A 74 -35.34 5.87 -7.65
N MET A 75 -36.46 6.34 -8.22
CA MET A 75 -36.67 7.75 -8.59
C MET A 75 -36.99 8.64 -7.40
N ASN A 76 -37.36 8.08 -6.26
CA ASN A 76 -37.64 8.84 -5.05
C ASN A 76 -36.34 9.45 -4.50
N GLN A 77 -36.26 10.78 -4.38
CA GLN A 77 -35.10 11.49 -3.84
C GLN A 77 -34.74 11.11 -2.39
N ASN A 78 -35.64 10.43 -1.67
CA ASN A 78 -35.41 9.92 -0.33
C ASN A 78 -34.76 8.53 -0.31
N THR A 79 -34.33 7.99 -1.46
CA THR A 79 -33.58 6.74 -1.52
C THR A 79 -32.27 6.90 -0.73
N PRO A 80 -32.04 6.12 0.32
CA PRO A 80 -30.86 6.29 1.14
C PRO A 80 -29.58 6.02 0.34
N ALA A 81 -28.50 6.68 0.73
CA ALA A 81 -27.19 6.47 0.10
C ALA A 81 -26.78 4.99 0.15
N PRO A 82 -26.03 4.51 -0.87
CA PRO A 82 -25.44 3.18 -0.82
C PRO A 82 -24.51 3.05 0.39
N ASN A 83 -24.55 1.92 1.05
CA ASN A 83 -23.64 1.56 2.14
C ASN A 83 -23.38 0.04 2.13
N GLU A 84 -22.42 -0.42 2.94
CA GLU A 84 -22.05 -1.83 3.02
C GLU A 84 -23.24 -2.74 3.23
N LYS A 85 -24.08 -2.45 4.23
CA LYS A 85 -25.21 -3.28 4.61
C LYS A 85 -26.23 -3.41 3.47
N ARG A 86 -26.58 -2.29 2.82
CA ARG A 86 -27.58 -2.25 1.75
C ARG A 86 -27.10 -3.00 0.52
N VAL A 87 -25.89 -2.72 0.05
CA VAL A 87 -25.32 -3.42 -1.11
C VAL A 87 -25.15 -4.91 -0.82
N ARG A 88 -24.68 -5.27 0.38
CA ARG A 88 -24.58 -6.68 0.78
C ARG A 88 -25.93 -7.40 0.77
N ASN A 89 -26.97 -6.78 1.32
CA ASN A 89 -28.30 -7.38 1.36
C ASN A 89 -28.84 -7.59 -0.05
N GLU A 90 -28.65 -6.63 -0.95
CA GLU A 90 -29.05 -6.76 -2.36
C GLU A 90 -28.34 -7.94 -3.05
N LEU A 91 -27.02 -8.06 -2.86
CA LEU A 91 -26.28 -9.19 -3.44
C LEU A 91 -26.66 -10.54 -2.84
N VAL A 92 -27.04 -10.57 -1.58
CA VAL A 92 -27.49 -11.81 -0.91
C VAL A 92 -28.90 -12.21 -1.37
N ALA A 93 -29.81 -11.24 -1.54
CA ALA A 93 -31.18 -11.48 -2.02
C ALA A 93 -31.18 -12.04 -3.47
N ASN A 94 -30.26 -11.57 -4.31
CA ASN A 94 -30.11 -11.98 -5.71
C ASN A 94 -29.04 -13.05 -5.94
N LYS A 95 -28.69 -13.81 -4.90
CA LYS A 95 -27.64 -14.81 -4.94
C LYS A 95 -28.06 -16.02 -5.77
N ALA A 96 -27.27 -16.41 -6.77
CA ALA A 96 -27.48 -17.60 -7.56
C ALA A 96 -26.95 -18.87 -6.83
N ASP A 97 -27.55 -20.03 -7.10
CA ASP A 97 -27.25 -21.31 -6.43
C ASP A 97 -25.78 -21.74 -6.48
N TRP A 98 -25.09 -21.48 -7.60
CA TRP A 98 -23.67 -21.83 -7.75
C TRP A 98 -22.75 -21.10 -6.76
N GLN A 99 -23.18 -19.96 -6.23
CA GLN A 99 -22.41 -19.19 -5.25
C GLN A 99 -22.32 -19.91 -3.89
N ASP A 100 -23.17 -20.90 -3.63
CA ASP A 100 -23.11 -21.75 -2.42
C ASP A 100 -21.95 -22.75 -2.42
N LEU A 101 -21.25 -22.88 -3.55
CA LEU A 101 -19.96 -23.56 -3.63
C LEU A 101 -18.83 -22.80 -2.94
N TYR A 102 -19.07 -21.56 -2.54
CA TYR A 102 -18.10 -20.70 -1.87
C TYR A 102 -18.63 -20.25 -0.51
N SER A 103 -17.71 -19.93 0.40
CA SER A 103 -18.09 -19.35 1.69
C SER A 103 -18.79 -18.00 1.51
N SER A 104 -19.90 -17.80 2.22
CA SER A 104 -20.64 -16.54 2.25
C SER A 104 -19.78 -15.37 2.77
N ARG A 105 -18.74 -15.68 3.57
CA ARG A 105 -17.81 -14.66 4.09
C ARG A 105 -17.00 -14.01 2.99
N ILE A 106 -16.71 -14.70 1.90
CA ILE A 106 -15.98 -14.14 0.74
C ILE A 106 -16.77 -12.98 0.11
N LEU A 107 -18.09 -13.17 -0.09
CA LEU A 107 -18.97 -12.10 -0.58
C LEU A 107 -19.02 -10.93 0.40
N GLN A 108 -19.29 -11.21 1.68
CA GLN A 108 -19.44 -10.18 2.70
C GLN A 108 -18.16 -9.32 2.84
N LEU A 109 -16.99 -9.96 2.89
CA LEU A 109 -15.73 -9.27 3.00
C LEU A 109 -15.32 -8.56 1.69
N ALA A 110 -15.79 -9.02 0.53
CA ALA A 110 -15.60 -8.31 -0.73
C ALA A 110 -16.38 -6.99 -0.77
N VAL A 111 -17.64 -6.98 -0.27
CA VAL A 111 -18.46 -5.78 -0.14
C VAL A 111 -17.86 -4.81 0.89
N LYS A 112 -17.38 -5.33 2.03
CA LYS A 112 -16.68 -4.52 3.04
C LYS A 112 -15.42 -3.87 2.49
N ASP A 113 -14.61 -4.59 1.71
CA ASP A 113 -13.42 -4.03 1.05
C ASP A 113 -13.79 -2.92 0.05
N LEU A 114 -14.95 -3.03 -0.61
CA LEU A 114 -15.46 -1.98 -1.48
C LEU A 114 -15.90 -0.75 -0.69
N SER A 115 -16.64 -0.93 0.41
CA SER A 115 -17.04 0.19 1.29
C SER A 115 -15.83 0.99 1.74
N VAL A 116 -14.82 0.32 2.29
CA VAL A 116 -13.56 1.00 2.68
C VAL A 116 -12.91 1.73 1.50
N SER A 117 -13.01 1.20 0.28
CA SER A 117 -12.45 1.88 -0.90
C SER A 117 -13.23 3.15 -1.25
N TRP A 118 -14.54 3.19 -1.02
CA TRP A 118 -15.37 4.39 -1.16
C TRP A 118 -15.12 5.39 -0.03
N ASP A 119 -14.98 4.93 1.21
CA ASP A 119 -14.66 5.77 2.36
C ASP A 119 -13.33 6.51 2.12
N ASN A 120 -12.31 5.79 1.66
CA ASN A 120 -11.01 6.38 1.30
C ASN A 120 -11.10 7.37 0.12
N PHE A 121 -12.00 7.14 -0.84
CA PHE A 121 -12.20 8.07 -1.97
C PHE A 121 -12.86 9.38 -1.52
N PHE A 122 -13.76 9.32 -0.55
CA PHE A 122 -14.45 10.49 -0.02
C PHE A 122 -13.69 11.19 1.13
N ASP A 123 -12.62 10.59 1.63
CA ASP A 123 -11.81 11.17 2.71
C ASP A 123 -10.91 12.31 2.18
N PRO A 124 -11.14 13.57 2.60
CA PRO A 124 -10.33 14.71 2.16
C PRO A 124 -8.85 14.59 2.56
N SER A 125 -8.54 13.82 3.61
CA SER A 125 -7.16 13.58 4.04
C SER A 125 -6.37 12.67 3.09
N LEU A 126 -7.08 11.97 2.17
CA LEU A 126 -6.53 11.03 1.20
C LEU A 126 -6.74 11.48 -0.26
N PRO A 127 -6.26 12.67 -0.67
CA PRO A 127 -6.57 13.28 -1.98
C PRO A 127 -6.09 12.45 -3.19
N ASP A 128 -5.16 11.53 -2.97
CA ASP A 128 -4.61 10.67 -4.02
C ASP A 128 -5.42 9.39 -4.28
N TRP A 129 -6.45 9.11 -3.48
CA TRP A 129 -7.32 7.96 -3.68
C TRP A 129 -8.36 8.25 -4.76
N GLY A 130 -8.27 7.52 -5.87
CA GLY A 130 -9.25 7.60 -6.95
C GLY A 130 -10.49 6.75 -6.69
N MET A 131 -11.55 7.01 -7.47
CA MET A 131 -12.77 6.22 -7.44
C MET A 131 -12.48 4.71 -7.59
N PRO A 132 -13.17 3.83 -6.84
CA PRO A 132 -13.03 2.37 -6.98
C PRO A 132 -13.24 1.89 -8.41
N LYS A 133 -12.39 0.96 -8.88
CA LYS A 133 -12.39 0.44 -10.25
C LYS A 133 -12.68 -1.07 -10.26
N PHE A 134 -13.27 -1.55 -11.36
CA PHE A 134 -13.46 -2.96 -11.60
C PHE A 134 -12.13 -3.73 -11.60
N LYS A 135 -12.11 -4.87 -10.95
CA LYS A 135 -10.94 -5.76 -10.84
C LYS A 135 -10.89 -6.71 -12.03
N ALA A 136 -9.73 -6.78 -12.68
CA ALA A 136 -9.53 -7.63 -13.84
C ALA A 136 -8.89 -8.99 -13.48
N LYS A 137 -9.26 -10.06 -14.21
CA LYS A 137 -8.66 -11.41 -14.02
C LYS A 137 -7.15 -11.44 -14.30
N LYS A 138 -6.67 -10.52 -15.13
CA LYS A 138 -5.25 -10.39 -15.48
C LYS A 138 -4.37 -9.78 -14.40
N ASP A 139 -4.96 -9.25 -13.32
CA ASP A 139 -4.22 -8.66 -12.22
C ASP A 139 -3.36 -9.72 -11.52
N ASN A 140 -2.09 -9.36 -11.24
CA ASN A 140 -1.11 -10.32 -10.74
C ASN A 140 -1.37 -10.78 -9.30
N LYS A 141 -2.15 -10.04 -8.51
CA LYS A 141 -2.52 -10.39 -7.14
C LYS A 141 -3.96 -10.87 -7.12
N GLN A 142 -4.13 -12.17 -6.99
CA GLN A 142 -5.43 -12.78 -6.76
C GLN A 142 -5.51 -13.18 -5.29
N SER A 143 -6.58 -12.80 -4.62
CA SER A 143 -6.74 -13.08 -3.19
C SER A 143 -8.21 -13.08 -2.79
N PHE A 144 -8.51 -13.76 -1.70
CA PHE A 144 -9.78 -13.62 -0.97
C PHE A 144 -9.50 -13.58 0.54
N LYS A 145 -10.48 -13.17 1.30
CA LYS A 145 -10.42 -13.06 2.76
C LYS A 145 -11.49 -13.94 3.40
N THR A 146 -11.20 -14.43 4.60
CA THR A 146 -12.17 -15.07 5.50
C THR A 146 -11.83 -14.71 6.94
N ASP A 147 -12.81 -14.60 7.79
CA ASP A 147 -12.70 -14.39 9.24
C ASP A 147 -13.12 -15.66 10.02
N ARG A 148 -13.34 -16.79 9.31
CA ARG A 148 -13.70 -18.07 9.91
C ARG A 148 -12.64 -19.14 9.76
N ALA A 149 -11.44 -18.78 9.29
CA ALA A 149 -10.32 -19.71 9.24
C ALA A 149 -9.85 -20.05 10.65
N LYS A 150 -9.39 -21.28 10.84
CA LYS A 150 -8.88 -21.79 12.12
C LYS A 150 -7.58 -22.53 11.90
N ILE A 151 -6.85 -22.74 12.97
CA ILE A 151 -5.69 -23.63 13.00
C ILE A 151 -6.14 -24.97 13.59
N ASP A 152 -5.86 -26.06 12.86
CA ASP A 152 -6.17 -27.41 13.35
C ASP A 152 -5.15 -27.89 14.41
N LYS A 153 -5.40 -29.05 15.02
CA LYS A 153 -4.55 -29.67 16.05
C LYS A 153 -3.12 -29.96 15.53
N ASN A 154 -2.97 -30.11 14.23
CA ASN A 154 -1.69 -30.40 13.56
C ASN A 154 -0.95 -29.12 13.13
N GLY A 155 -1.49 -27.94 13.43
CA GLY A 155 -0.91 -26.65 13.03
C GLY A 155 -1.18 -26.29 11.55
N ASN A 156 -2.12 -26.95 10.87
CA ASN A 156 -2.50 -26.60 9.50
C ASN A 156 -3.59 -25.53 9.50
N LEU A 157 -3.65 -24.75 8.43
CA LEU A 157 -4.68 -23.77 8.20
C LEU A 157 -5.96 -24.44 7.67
N LEU A 158 -7.04 -24.36 8.41
CA LEU A 158 -8.34 -24.84 8.01
C LEU A 158 -9.22 -23.65 7.60
N LEU A 159 -9.61 -23.59 6.32
CA LEU A 159 -10.55 -22.60 5.81
C LEU A 159 -11.98 -23.02 6.15
N ASP A 160 -12.90 -22.06 6.20
CA ASP A 160 -14.31 -22.37 6.40
C ASP A 160 -14.89 -23.12 5.19
N LYS A 161 -15.48 -24.29 5.47
CA LYS A 161 -16.02 -25.18 4.46
C LYS A 161 -17.37 -24.68 3.96
N PRO A 162 -17.56 -24.47 2.65
CA PRO A 162 -18.88 -24.20 2.08
C PRO A 162 -19.85 -25.36 2.31
N LEU A 163 -21.14 -25.04 2.36
CA LEU A 163 -22.20 -26.03 2.67
C LEU A 163 -22.23 -27.19 1.68
N ARG A 164 -22.12 -26.91 0.39
CA ARG A 164 -22.23 -27.90 -0.70
C ARG A 164 -20.97 -28.73 -0.95
N ILE A 165 -19.85 -28.49 -0.24
CA ILE A 165 -18.62 -29.25 -0.42
C ILE A 165 -18.57 -30.44 0.56
N ASN A 166 -18.21 -31.62 0.06
CA ASN A 166 -18.04 -32.82 0.88
C ASN A 166 -16.90 -32.62 1.91
N LYS A 167 -17.17 -32.97 3.18
CA LYS A 167 -16.18 -32.85 4.27
C LYS A 167 -14.92 -33.68 4.02
N LYS A 168 -15.02 -34.82 3.37
CA LYS A 168 -13.87 -35.69 3.06
C LYS A 168 -12.85 -35.05 2.12
N LEU A 169 -13.28 -34.12 1.27
CA LEU A 169 -12.40 -33.39 0.34
C LEU A 169 -11.81 -32.13 0.97
N TRP A 170 -12.23 -31.72 2.18
CA TRP A 170 -11.84 -30.49 2.83
C TRP A 170 -10.72 -30.72 3.83
N SER A 171 -9.49 -30.53 3.37
CA SER A 171 -8.25 -30.78 4.13
C SER A 171 -7.68 -29.49 4.76
N GLY A 172 -6.95 -29.66 5.87
CA GLY A 172 -6.09 -28.61 6.43
C GLY A 172 -4.90 -28.34 5.52
N ILE A 173 -4.56 -27.08 5.32
CA ILE A 173 -3.49 -26.63 4.44
C ILE A 173 -2.21 -26.48 5.22
N LYS A 174 -1.16 -27.23 4.85
CA LYS A 174 0.16 -27.14 5.47
C LYS A 174 0.79 -25.76 5.26
N MET A 175 1.34 -25.20 6.32
CA MET A 175 2.06 -23.92 6.32
C MET A 175 3.56 -24.11 6.40
N ALA A 176 4.34 -23.19 5.81
CA ALA A 176 5.81 -23.20 5.89
C ALA A 176 6.32 -22.86 7.30
N GLU A 177 5.57 -22.02 8.01
CA GLU A 177 5.91 -21.55 9.35
C GLU A 177 4.73 -21.78 10.30
N LYS A 178 5.02 -22.07 11.56
CA LYS A 178 3.98 -22.17 12.58
C LYS A 178 3.29 -20.81 12.77
N PRO A 179 1.96 -20.78 12.97
CA PRO A 179 1.25 -19.54 13.28
C PRO A 179 1.72 -19.01 14.63
N LYS A 180 1.89 -17.70 14.70
CA LYS A 180 2.28 -17.01 15.97
C LYS A 180 1.12 -16.87 16.94
N SER A 181 -0.10 -17.00 16.47
CA SER A 181 -1.32 -17.03 17.26
C SER A 181 -2.33 -17.98 16.62
N THR A 182 -3.14 -18.64 17.45
CA THR A 182 -4.28 -19.45 17.00
C THR A 182 -5.57 -18.64 16.97
N ASP A 183 -5.62 -17.51 17.67
CA ASP A 183 -6.76 -16.57 17.60
C ASP A 183 -6.61 -15.65 16.40
N LEU A 184 -7.18 -16.10 15.27
CA LEU A 184 -7.11 -15.41 14.00
C LEU A 184 -8.34 -14.51 13.82
N LYS A 185 -8.14 -13.23 13.46
CA LYS A 185 -9.23 -12.30 13.16
C LYS A 185 -9.63 -12.36 11.68
N ILE A 186 -8.68 -12.11 10.80
CA ILE A 186 -8.88 -12.18 9.35
C ILE A 186 -7.71 -12.94 8.73
N VAL A 187 -8.03 -13.87 7.85
CA VAL A 187 -7.04 -14.57 7.03
C VAL A 187 -7.23 -14.17 5.58
N SER A 188 -6.16 -13.68 4.96
CA SER A 188 -6.15 -13.40 3.52
C SER A 188 -5.32 -14.46 2.81
N ILE A 189 -5.95 -15.18 1.89
CA ILE A 189 -5.26 -16.11 1.00
C ILE A 189 -4.86 -15.38 -0.27
N VAL A 190 -3.58 -15.43 -0.61
CA VAL A 190 -2.99 -14.70 -1.75
C VAL A 190 -2.30 -15.67 -2.69
N LYS A 191 -2.68 -15.64 -3.96
CA LYS A 191 -1.98 -16.32 -5.05
C LYS A 191 -1.02 -15.36 -5.73
N ALA A 192 0.26 -15.71 -5.77
CA ALA A 192 1.31 -14.96 -6.47
C ALA A 192 2.06 -15.89 -7.43
N GLY A 193 1.70 -15.82 -8.71
CA GLY A 193 2.16 -16.79 -9.71
C GLY A 193 1.69 -18.22 -9.34
N ASN A 194 2.63 -19.15 -9.21
CA ASN A 194 2.33 -20.55 -8.84
C ASN A 194 2.47 -20.81 -7.32
N LYS A 195 2.51 -19.78 -6.49
CA LYS A 195 2.69 -19.91 -5.05
C LYS A 195 1.48 -19.34 -4.32
N TYR A 196 1.15 -19.97 -3.18
CA TYR A 196 0.07 -19.57 -2.32
C TYR A 196 0.63 -19.11 -0.97
N TYR A 197 0.04 -18.06 -0.43
CA TYR A 197 0.41 -17.47 0.86
C TYR A 197 -0.83 -17.24 1.70
N ALA A 198 -0.72 -17.44 2.98
CA ALA A 198 -1.70 -16.99 3.97
C ALA A 198 -1.12 -15.79 4.73
N CYS A 199 -1.92 -14.73 4.83
CA CYS A 199 -1.66 -13.60 5.70
C CYS A 199 -2.59 -13.76 6.90
N LEU A 200 -2.04 -14.18 8.02
CA LEU A 200 -2.75 -14.47 9.28
C LEU A 200 -2.74 -13.21 10.13
N THR A 201 -3.90 -12.60 10.34
CA THR A 201 -4.03 -11.39 11.16
C THR A 201 -4.56 -11.76 12.53
N TYR A 202 -3.88 -11.30 13.58
CA TYR A 202 -4.19 -11.56 14.98
C TYR A 202 -3.91 -10.33 15.83
N GLU A 203 -4.50 -10.27 17.01
CA GLU A 203 -4.19 -9.25 18.00
C GLU A 203 -2.84 -9.53 18.65
N TYR A 204 -2.09 -8.49 18.88
CA TYR A 204 -0.76 -8.53 19.46
C TYR A 204 -0.61 -7.41 20.47
N THR A 205 -0.12 -7.75 21.64
CA THR A 205 0.35 -6.77 22.61
C THR A 205 1.85 -6.60 22.40
N PRO A 206 2.32 -5.42 21.92
CA PRO A 206 3.74 -5.20 21.72
C PRO A 206 4.50 -5.35 23.03
N GLU A 207 5.64 -6.01 22.98
CA GLU A 207 6.61 -5.97 24.07
C GLU A 207 7.23 -4.57 24.08
N GLU A 208 7.16 -3.91 25.22
CA GLU A 208 7.84 -2.64 25.40
C GLU A 208 9.36 -2.87 25.32
N LYS A 209 10.00 -2.21 24.36
CA LYS A 209 11.46 -2.23 24.29
C LYS A 209 12.04 -1.22 25.26
N ALA A 210 13.13 -1.60 25.92
CA ALA A 210 13.88 -0.69 26.79
C ALA A 210 14.19 0.64 26.05
N LYS A 211 14.05 1.74 26.76
CA LYS A 211 14.45 3.05 26.24
C LYS A 211 15.96 3.10 26.10
N THR A 212 16.43 3.55 24.96
CA THR A 212 17.86 3.68 24.65
C THR A 212 18.41 5.06 25.00
N GLY A 213 17.53 6.06 25.16
CA GLY A 213 17.90 7.47 25.32
C GLY A 213 18.48 8.12 24.07
N LYS A 214 18.55 7.39 22.93
CA LYS A 214 19.19 7.84 21.70
C LYS A 214 18.19 8.31 20.68
N SER A 215 18.59 9.33 19.90
CA SER A 215 17.84 9.85 18.76
C SER A 215 18.67 9.71 17.49
N THR A 216 18.00 9.53 16.36
CA THR A 216 18.64 9.52 15.04
C THR A 216 17.77 10.17 13.99
N ALA A 217 18.34 10.42 12.82
CA ALA A 217 17.62 10.89 11.66
C ALA A 217 18.00 10.08 10.43
N VAL A 218 17.08 9.96 9.46
CA VAL A 218 17.34 9.28 8.20
C VAL A 218 17.07 10.23 7.05
N ASP A 219 18.12 10.58 6.32
CA ASP A 219 18.03 11.25 5.03
C ASP A 219 17.81 10.22 3.93
N VAL A 220 16.71 10.36 3.20
CA VAL A 220 16.20 9.33 2.27
C VAL A 220 16.56 9.71 0.84
N ASN A 221 17.65 9.15 0.33
CA ASN A 221 18.18 9.40 -0.99
C ASN A 221 17.85 8.30 -2.02
N VAL A 222 17.98 8.63 -3.31
CA VAL A 222 17.76 7.67 -4.40
C VAL A 222 18.85 6.61 -4.38
N GLY A 223 18.51 5.42 -3.92
CA GLY A 223 19.41 4.26 -3.90
C GLY A 223 20.05 3.99 -2.55
N HIS A 224 20.05 4.92 -1.62
CA HIS A 224 20.58 4.75 -0.27
C HIS A 224 19.84 5.62 0.74
N PHE A 225 19.86 5.20 1.99
CA PHE A 225 19.33 5.94 3.12
C PHE A 225 20.50 6.19 4.08
N ASN A 226 20.72 7.43 4.44
CA ASN A 226 21.80 7.85 5.31
C ASN A 226 21.28 8.14 6.70
N CYS A 227 21.95 7.61 7.72
CA CYS A 227 21.81 8.08 9.08
C CYS A 227 23.22 8.36 9.64
N PRO A 228 23.35 9.10 10.75
CA PRO A 228 24.66 9.45 11.29
C PRO A 228 25.59 8.26 11.54
N ASP A 229 25.01 7.11 11.91
CA ASP A 229 25.77 5.93 12.31
C ASP A 229 25.91 4.88 11.20
N GLU A 230 25.03 4.89 10.18
CA GLU A 230 25.00 3.86 9.14
C GLU A 230 24.40 4.38 7.82
N THR A 231 24.93 3.92 6.70
CA THR A 231 24.36 4.13 5.36
C THR A 231 23.82 2.83 4.81
N LEU A 232 22.51 2.80 4.54
CA LEU A 232 21.83 1.66 3.94
C LEU A 232 21.79 1.77 2.42
N ASN A 233 22.39 0.83 1.71
CA ASN A 233 22.23 0.70 0.27
C ASN A 233 20.94 -0.10 -0.06
N VAL A 234 19.90 0.58 -0.55
CA VAL A 234 18.64 -0.05 -0.94
C VAL A 234 18.67 -0.66 -2.36
N LEU A 235 19.73 -0.36 -3.13
CA LEU A 235 19.97 -0.91 -4.48
C LEU A 235 21.31 -1.69 -4.56
N PRO A 236 21.51 -2.73 -3.74
CA PRO A 236 22.77 -3.46 -3.74
C PRO A 236 23.06 -4.12 -5.09
N LYS A 237 24.36 -4.32 -5.41
CA LYS A 237 24.82 -4.89 -6.69
C LYS A 237 24.10 -6.20 -7.08
N ARG A 238 23.68 -7.03 -6.08
CA ARG A 238 22.93 -8.26 -6.33
C ARG A 238 21.58 -8.03 -7.06
N LEU A 239 20.96 -6.85 -6.95
CA LEU A 239 19.74 -6.52 -7.69
C LEU A 239 19.99 -6.27 -9.18
N ASN A 240 21.18 -5.82 -9.58
CA ASN A 240 21.50 -5.53 -10.98
C ASN A 240 21.31 -6.77 -11.88
N ARG A 241 21.64 -7.95 -11.37
CA ARG A 241 21.42 -9.22 -12.10
C ARG A 241 19.92 -9.45 -12.40
N TRP A 242 19.07 -9.17 -11.45
CA TRP A 242 17.61 -9.33 -11.60
C TRP A 242 17.03 -8.27 -12.51
N TYR A 243 17.47 -7.01 -12.42
CA TYR A 243 17.04 -5.96 -13.35
C TYR A 243 17.47 -6.24 -14.80
N LYS A 244 18.67 -6.79 -15.02
CA LYS A 244 19.11 -7.26 -16.35
C LYS A 244 18.16 -8.37 -16.87
N ARG A 245 17.80 -9.35 -16.04
CA ARG A 245 16.83 -10.41 -16.39
C ARG A 245 15.45 -9.87 -16.71
N ILE A 246 14.94 -8.94 -15.90
CA ILE A 246 13.64 -8.28 -16.13
C ILE A 246 13.66 -7.61 -17.51
N LYS A 247 14.67 -6.80 -17.82
CA LYS A 247 14.81 -6.12 -19.11
C LYS A 247 14.88 -7.13 -20.28
N HIS A 248 15.60 -8.23 -20.11
CA HIS A 248 15.66 -9.31 -21.10
C HIS A 248 14.28 -9.96 -21.35
N TYR A 249 13.57 -10.38 -20.29
CA TYR A 249 12.26 -11.00 -20.46
C TYR A 249 11.19 -10.03 -20.97
N GLN A 250 11.25 -8.75 -20.63
CA GLN A 250 10.38 -7.73 -21.21
C GLN A 250 10.58 -7.61 -22.72
N ARG A 251 11.84 -7.57 -23.19
CA ARG A 251 12.16 -7.56 -24.63
C ARG A 251 11.68 -8.83 -25.35
N LEU A 252 11.87 -10.00 -24.75
CA LEU A 252 11.36 -11.26 -25.32
C LEU A 252 9.84 -11.29 -25.42
N LEU A 253 9.14 -10.79 -24.41
CA LEU A 253 7.67 -10.69 -24.43
C LEU A 253 7.17 -9.71 -25.48
N ALA A 254 7.86 -8.57 -25.66
CA ALA A 254 7.53 -7.59 -26.70
C ALA A 254 7.65 -8.22 -28.09
N LYS A 255 8.77 -8.92 -28.38
CA LYS A 255 8.95 -9.66 -29.64
C LYS A 255 7.84 -10.69 -29.88
N LYS A 256 7.51 -11.51 -28.87
CA LYS A 256 6.46 -12.53 -28.96
C LYS A 256 5.04 -11.97 -29.06
N ARG A 257 4.84 -10.69 -28.75
CA ARG A 257 3.55 -10.00 -28.88
C ARG A 257 3.26 -9.53 -30.29
N ASN A 258 4.31 -9.24 -31.07
CA ASN A 258 4.21 -8.62 -32.39
C ASN A 258 4.15 -9.64 -33.54
N VAL A 259 4.25 -10.95 -33.28
CA VAL A 259 4.36 -11.98 -34.33
C VAL A 259 3.04 -12.22 -35.08
N ASN A 260 1.86 -11.84 -34.50
CA ASN A 260 0.57 -12.02 -35.16
C ASN A 260 -0.23 -10.71 -35.11
N GLY A 261 -0.14 -9.94 -36.18
CA GLY A 261 -0.92 -8.72 -36.37
C GLY A 261 -2.42 -9.01 -36.25
N LYS A 262 -3.12 -8.08 -35.61
CA LYS A 262 -4.58 -7.86 -35.58
C LYS A 262 -5.49 -8.81 -34.80
N GLU A 263 -5.19 -10.06 -34.53
CA GLU A 263 -6.05 -10.89 -33.67
C GLU A 263 -5.45 -11.10 -32.28
N LYS A 264 -6.31 -11.09 -31.27
CA LYS A 264 -5.98 -11.51 -29.88
C LYS A 264 -5.73 -13.01 -29.85
N ALA A 265 -4.72 -13.49 -30.58
CA ALA A 265 -4.38 -14.88 -30.68
C ALA A 265 -4.14 -15.46 -29.25
N LYS A 266 -4.62 -16.66 -29.03
CA LYS A 266 -4.36 -17.48 -27.85
C LYS A 266 -2.86 -17.46 -27.57
N ARG A 267 -2.43 -16.81 -26.48
CA ARG A 267 -1.01 -16.59 -26.18
C ARG A 267 -0.28 -17.92 -26.11
N SER A 268 0.77 -18.10 -26.92
CA SER A 268 1.51 -19.34 -27.02
C SER A 268 2.08 -19.81 -25.68
N HIS A 269 2.31 -21.12 -25.52
CA HIS A 269 2.92 -21.70 -24.33
C HIS A 269 4.28 -21.05 -24.00
N ASN A 270 5.09 -20.75 -25.00
CA ASN A 270 6.35 -20.05 -24.85
C ASN A 270 6.22 -18.61 -24.38
N TYR A 271 5.13 -17.90 -24.74
CA TYR A 271 4.82 -16.60 -24.17
C TYR A 271 4.50 -16.74 -22.68
N GLN A 272 3.67 -17.71 -22.30
CA GLN A 272 3.29 -17.93 -20.90
C GLN A 272 4.50 -18.32 -20.03
N LYS A 273 5.38 -19.20 -20.51
CA LYS A 273 6.66 -19.53 -19.84
C LYS A 273 7.54 -18.29 -19.63
N THR A 274 7.67 -17.43 -20.64
CA THR A 274 8.47 -16.21 -20.53
C THR A 274 7.85 -15.22 -19.54
N ARG A 275 6.50 -15.07 -19.54
CA ARG A 275 5.77 -14.26 -18.56
C ARG A 275 5.98 -14.77 -17.13
N ALA A 276 5.95 -16.07 -16.91
CA ALA A 276 6.22 -16.66 -15.59
C ALA A 276 7.65 -16.35 -15.10
N LYS A 277 8.66 -16.42 -15.99
CA LYS A 277 10.07 -16.06 -15.68
C LYS A 277 10.21 -14.57 -15.35
N LEU A 278 9.48 -13.69 -16.05
CA LEU A 278 9.43 -12.27 -15.77
C LEU A 278 8.81 -12.00 -14.38
N SER A 279 7.65 -12.60 -14.11
CA SER A 279 6.97 -12.49 -12.82
C SER A 279 7.84 -12.96 -11.65
N HIS A 280 8.53 -14.09 -11.82
CA HIS A 280 9.49 -14.59 -10.83
C HIS A 280 10.66 -13.62 -10.59
N SER A 281 11.17 -12.97 -11.63
CA SER A 281 12.25 -12.00 -11.50
C SER A 281 11.82 -10.75 -10.73
N TYR A 282 10.61 -10.24 -10.97
CA TYR A 282 10.03 -9.16 -10.18
C TYR A 282 9.83 -9.56 -8.71
N GLN A 283 9.33 -10.78 -8.47
CA GLN A 283 9.14 -11.28 -7.10
C GLN A 283 10.47 -11.35 -6.32
N LYS A 284 11.55 -11.76 -7.00
CA LYS A 284 12.89 -11.80 -6.38
C LYS A 284 13.38 -10.40 -6.02
N VAL A 285 13.21 -9.41 -6.90
CA VAL A 285 13.54 -8.01 -6.60
C VAL A 285 12.75 -7.52 -5.40
N ALA A 286 11.42 -7.67 -5.43
CA ALA A 286 10.56 -7.22 -4.35
C ALA A 286 10.92 -7.87 -2.99
N ASN A 287 11.21 -9.18 -2.97
CA ASN A 287 11.60 -9.86 -1.74
C ASN A 287 12.94 -9.37 -1.18
N ILE A 288 13.93 -9.14 -2.04
CA ILE A 288 15.24 -8.63 -1.61
C ILE A 288 15.11 -7.22 -1.05
N GLN A 289 14.37 -6.36 -1.72
CA GLN A 289 14.15 -4.98 -1.30
C GLN A 289 13.35 -4.91 0.01
N HIS A 290 12.29 -5.71 0.12
CA HIS A 290 11.51 -5.81 1.36
C HIS A 290 12.39 -6.28 2.54
N ASP A 291 13.21 -7.32 2.36
CA ASP A 291 14.13 -7.81 3.40
C ASP A 291 15.10 -6.72 3.90
N ILE A 292 15.64 -5.92 2.96
CA ILE A 292 16.53 -4.81 3.28
C ILE A 292 15.82 -3.76 4.15
N VAL A 293 14.64 -3.30 3.71
CA VAL A 293 13.86 -2.29 4.44
C VAL A 293 13.42 -2.81 5.81
N MET A 294 12.97 -4.08 5.87
CA MET A 294 12.54 -4.70 7.12
C MET A 294 13.67 -4.79 8.15
N LYS A 295 14.88 -5.16 7.73
CA LYS A 295 16.05 -5.25 8.60
C LYS A 295 16.45 -3.89 9.12
N PHE A 296 16.53 -2.90 8.22
CA PHE A 296 16.92 -1.54 8.60
C PHE A 296 15.93 -0.88 9.54
N THR A 297 14.64 -0.95 9.23
CA THR A 297 13.61 -0.39 10.13
C THR A 297 13.56 -1.10 11.48
N THR A 298 13.89 -2.41 11.54
CA THR A 298 14.02 -3.14 12.82
C THR A 298 15.26 -2.66 13.58
N TRP A 299 16.37 -2.46 12.88
CA TRP A 299 17.60 -1.93 13.50
C TRP A 299 17.36 -0.53 14.07
N LEU A 300 16.70 0.37 13.34
CA LEU A 300 16.37 1.71 13.82
C LEU A 300 15.58 1.67 15.14
N VAL A 301 14.46 0.94 15.19
CA VAL A 301 13.60 0.89 16.39
C VAL A 301 14.23 0.11 17.56
N ASN A 302 15.29 -0.67 17.31
CA ASN A 302 16.03 -1.34 18.37
C ASN A 302 17.07 -0.42 19.01
N ASN A 303 17.62 0.54 18.25
CA ASN A 303 18.76 1.33 18.70
C ASN A 303 18.38 2.76 19.10
N TYR A 304 17.19 3.26 18.68
CA TYR A 304 16.79 4.65 18.91
C TYR A 304 15.36 4.76 19.41
N ASP A 305 15.12 5.81 20.21
CA ASP A 305 13.79 6.13 20.76
C ASP A 305 13.07 7.18 19.93
N ILE A 306 13.83 8.11 19.33
CA ILE A 306 13.31 9.17 18.45
C ILE A 306 13.98 9.03 17.09
N ILE A 307 13.16 8.91 16.04
CA ILE A 307 13.64 8.76 14.67
C ILE A 307 13.00 9.86 13.82
N THR A 308 13.83 10.70 13.22
CA THR A 308 13.37 11.78 12.34
C THR A 308 13.56 11.41 10.88
N ILE A 309 12.53 11.61 10.05
CA ILE A 309 12.61 11.43 8.59
C ILE A 309 11.94 12.61 7.87
N GLU A 310 12.29 12.83 6.61
CA GLU A 310 11.64 13.84 5.78
C GLU A 310 10.23 13.43 5.34
N ALA A 311 9.30 14.41 5.31
CA ALA A 311 7.97 14.22 4.73
C ALA A 311 8.00 14.38 3.20
N LEU A 312 8.69 13.47 2.49
CA LEU A 312 8.88 13.55 1.03
C LEU A 312 7.57 13.36 0.26
N ASN A 313 7.31 14.25 -0.71
CA ASN A 313 6.27 14.05 -1.71
C ASN A 313 6.83 13.27 -2.92
N VAL A 314 6.89 11.94 -2.78
CA VAL A 314 7.44 11.03 -3.81
C VAL A 314 6.71 11.18 -5.16
N LYS A 315 5.42 11.48 -5.15
CA LYS A 315 4.61 11.63 -6.37
C LYS A 315 5.04 12.87 -7.15
N ALA A 316 5.20 14.00 -6.48
CA ALA A 316 5.70 15.23 -7.10
C ALA A 316 7.12 15.02 -7.66
N MET A 317 8.00 14.34 -6.91
CA MET A 317 9.36 14.00 -7.37
C MET A 317 9.35 13.11 -8.61
N GLN A 318 8.42 12.17 -8.74
CA GLN A 318 8.28 11.33 -9.92
C GLN A 318 7.79 12.11 -11.15
N MET A 319 6.93 13.11 -10.96
CA MET A 319 6.42 13.96 -12.03
C MET A 319 7.49 14.87 -12.63
N SER A 320 8.52 15.24 -11.87
CA SER A 320 9.66 16.04 -12.36
C SER A 320 10.54 15.32 -13.40
N HIS A 321 10.29 14.04 -13.66
CA HIS A 321 11.08 13.15 -14.53
C HIS A 321 12.56 13.00 -14.17
N VAL A 322 13.06 13.74 -13.18
CA VAL A 322 14.44 13.61 -12.67
C VAL A 322 14.54 12.33 -11.84
N ALA A 323 15.43 11.43 -12.25
CA ALA A 323 15.68 10.15 -11.56
C ALA A 323 14.45 9.25 -11.32
N SER A 324 13.33 9.41 -12.07
CA SER A 324 12.06 8.70 -11.86
C SER A 324 12.21 7.19 -11.70
N LYS A 325 13.11 6.57 -12.45
CA LYS A 325 13.41 5.13 -12.36
C LYS A 325 14.12 4.76 -11.05
N GLY A 326 14.99 5.61 -10.57
CA GLY A 326 15.65 5.47 -9.26
C GLY A 326 14.65 5.64 -8.13
N LEU A 327 13.83 6.68 -8.18
CA LEU A 327 12.76 6.95 -7.21
C LEU A 327 11.79 5.79 -7.07
N GLN A 328 11.33 5.22 -8.20
CA GLN A 328 10.45 4.05 -8.18
C GLN A 328 11.08 2.82 -7.51
N ARG A 329 12.41 2.71 -7.53
CA ARG A 329 13.17 1.61 -6.94
C ARG A 329 13.61 1.86 -5.49
N SER A 330 13.54 3.10 -5.02
CA SER A 330 14.10 3.51 -3.72
C SER A 330 13.22 3.19 -2.51
N LEU A 331 11.99 2.72 -2.73
CA LEU A 331 11.09 2.20 -1.68
C LEU A 331 10.72 3.22 -0.58
N PHE A 332 10.75 4.51 -0.85
CA PHE A 332 10.45 5.56 0.13
C PHE A 332 9.12 5.34 0.87
N GLY A 333 8.05 5.04 0.11
CA GLY A 333 6.73 4.76 0.69
C GLY A 333 6.69 3.49 1.54
N GLU A 334 7.43 2.44 1.14
CA GLU A 334 7.55 1.20 1.92
C GLU A 334 8.32 1.45 3.21
N PHE A 335 9.46 2.13 3.14
CA PHE A 335 10.27 2.50 4.31
C PHE A 335 9.46 3.30 5.34
N LYS A 336 8.79 4.38 4.91
CA LYS A 336 7.96 5.19 5.79
C LYS A 336 6.88 4.35 6.47
N ARG A 337 6.12 3.54 5.71
CA ARG A 337 5.06 2.68 6.24
C ARG A 337 5.60 1.68 7.26
N GLU A 338 6.71 0.97 6.91
CA GLU A 338 7.31 -0.04 7.79
C GLU A 338 7.87 0.59 9.08
N LEU A 339 8.44 1.78 8.98
CA LEU A 339 8.95 2.50 10.15
C LEU A 339 7.81 3.00 11.03
N THR A 340 6.75 3.58 10.45
CA THR A 340 5.61 4.12 11.19
C THR A 340 5.00 3.06 12.11
N TYR A 341 4.56 1.91 11.57
CA TYR A 341 3.92 0.91 12.42
C TYR A 341 4.89 0.26 13.41
N LYS A 342 6.20 0.18 13.11
CA LYS A 342 7.17 -0.33 14.08
C LYS A 342 7.41 0.63 15.24
N CYS A 343 7.45 1.93 14.97
CA CYS A 343 7.50 2.94 16.01
C CYS A 343 6.28 2.85 16.93
N GLU A 344 5.07 2.72 16.36
CA GLU A 344 3.84 2.49 17.12
C GLU A 344 3.91 1.19 17.94
N TRP A 345 4.39 0.08 17.36
CA TRP A 345 4.47 -1.20 18.06
C TRP A 345 5.42 -1.19 19.25
N TYR A 346 6.54 -0.47 19.14
CA TYR A 346 7.61 -0.48 20.16
C TYR A 346 7.66 0.80 21.00
N ASN A 347 6.58 1.60 20.94
CA ASN A 347 6.49 2.88 21.68
C ASN A 347 7.71 3.78 21.43
N LYS A 348 8.08 3.94 20.14
CA LYS A 348 9.13 4.83 19.66
C LYS A 348 8.52 6.04 18.97
N GLU A 349 9.16 7.19 19.08
CA GLU A 349 8.70 8.44 18.45
C GLU A 349 9.19 8.53 17.02
N LEU A 350 8.27 8.69 16.05
CA LEU A 350 8.59 9.00 14.66
C LEU A 350 8.25 10.47 14.39
N VAL A 351 9.28 11.27 14.13
CA VAL A 351 9.14 12.69 13.78
C VAL A 351 9.22 12.86 12.27
N LEU A 352 8.20 13.48 11.68
CA LEU A 352 8.20 13.84 10.26
C LEU A 352 8.59 15.30 10.13
N ALA A 353 9.78 15.57 9.59
CA ALA A 353 10.21 16.92 9.29
C ALA A 353 9.34 17.51 8.16
N ASP A 354 9.05 18.81 8.26
CA ASP A 354 8.27 19.51 7.23
C ASP A 354 8.90 19.33 5.84
N LYS A 355 8.06 19.16 4.82
CA LYS A 355 8.49 18.95 3.43
C LYS A 355 9.36 20.10 2.85
N PHE A 356 9.25 21.27 3.44
CA PHE A 356 10.02 22.44 3.07
C PHE A 356 11.18 22.76 4.05
N TYR A 357 11.43 21.85 5.00
CA TYR A 357 12.59 22.01 5.88
C TYR A 357 13.88 21.90 5.07
N PRO A 358 14.75 22.91 5.11
CA PRO A 358 15.95 22.97 4.24
C PRO A 358 17.09 22.09 4.77
N SER A 359 16.87 20.80 4.99
CA SER A 359 17.83 19.85 5.58
C SER A 359 19.19 19.89 4.88
N THR A 360 19.21 19.93 3.54
CA THR A 360 20.42 19.97 2.72
C THR A 360 21.00 21.37 2.53
N GLN A 361 20.25 22.44 2.79
CA GLN A 361 20.66 23.83 2.60
C GLN A 361 21.12 24.51 3.91
N ARG A 362 20.70 23.98 5.05
CA ARG A 362 21.03 24.51 6.38
C ARG A 362 22.39 23.98 6.84
N CYS A 363 23.20 24.84 7.42
CA CYS A 363 24.45 24.44 8.09
C CYS A 363 24.14 23.78 9.43
N SER A 364 24.64 22.58 9.66
CA SER A 364 24.43 21.86 10.91
C SER A 364 25.15 22.49 12.10
N ARG A 365 26.23 23.29 11.84
CA ARG A 365 27.01 23.97 12.89
C ARG A 365 26.36 25.29 13.33
N CYS A 366 26.10 26.22 12.37
CA CYS A 366 25.69 27.59 12.71
C CYS A 366 24.22 27.91 12.37
N GLY A 367 23.50 27.00 11.75
CA GLY A 367 22.09 27.21 11.38
C GLY A 367 21.87 28.08 10.14
N TRP A 368 22.93 28.66 9.53
CA TRP A 368 22.78 29.47 8.33
C TRP A 368 22.19 28.64 7.17
N VAL A 369 21.27 29.24 6.41
CA VAL A 369 20.56 28.58 5.31
C VAL A 369 21.00 29.17 3.98
N LYS A 370 21.51 28.33 3.08
CA LYS A 370 21.89 28.69 1.72
C LYS A 370 20.69 29.17 0.91
N ARG A 371 20.88 30.28 0.19
CA ARG A 371 19.82 30.91 -0.62
C ARG A 371 20.36 31.43 -1.93
N VAL A 372 19.48 31.59 -2.93
CA VAL A 372 19.78 32.20 -4.23
C VAL A 372 21.07 31.65 -4.82
N LYS A 373 22.10 32.48 -4.99
CA LYS A 373 23.40 32.12 -5.59
C LYS A 373 24.20 31.03 -4.85
N HIS A 374 23.94 30.89 -3.53
CA HIS A 374 24.59 29.86 -2.70
C HIS A 374 23.78 28.55 -2.62
N LYS A 375 22.65 28.48 -3.28
CA LYS A 375 21.77 27.28 -3.22
C LYS A 375 22.48 26.04 -3.77
N LEU A 376 22.58 24.99 -2.96
CA LEU A 376 23.17 23.72 -3.34
C LEU A 376 22.19 22.95 -4.22
N THR A 377 22.63 22.58 -5.41
CA THR A 377 21.84 21.78 -6.37
C THR A 377 22.24 20.30 -6.33
N LEU A 378 21.56 19.45 -7.08
CA LEU A 378 21.95 18.03 -7.25
C LEU A 378 23.34 17.86 -7.90
N ARG A 379 23.84 18.90 -8.58
CA ARG A 379 25.15 18.89 -9.22
C ARG A 379 26.23 19.63 -8.40
N GLY A 380 25.89 20.08 -7.20
CA GLY A 380 26.71 20.97 -6.39
C GLY A 380 26.45 22.46 -6.71
N ASN A 381 27.35 23.33 -6.26
CA ASN A 381 27.38 24.75 -6.57
C ASN A 381 28.78 25.17 -6.95
N LYS A 382 29.06 25.41 -8.25
CA LYS A 382 30.38 25.77 -8.75
C LYS A 382 30.90 27.11 -8.18
N GLN A 383 29.99 28.03 -7.87
CA GLN A 383 30.35 29.34 -7.32
C GLN A 383 30.92 29.22 -5.90
N ASP A 384 30.42 28.23 -5.15
CA ASP A 384 30.85 27.95 -3.78
C ASP A 384 31.93 26.82 -3.73
N HIS A 385 32.42 26.38 -4.89
CA HIS A 385 33.38 25.26 -5.02
C HIS A 385 32.84 23.94 -4.44
N GLU A 386 31.52 23.74 -4.45
CA GLU A 386 30.87 22.53 -3.99
C GLU A 386 30.57 21.57 -5.15
N ASP A 387 30.89 20.31 -4.93
CA ASP A 387 30.45 19.22 -5.80
C ASP A 387 29.08 18.67 -5.32
N HIS A 388 28.64 17.53 -5.87
CA HIS A 388 27.38 16.89 -5.52
C HIS A 388 27.35 16.28 -4.11
N SER A 389 28.52 16.06 -3.48
CA SER A 389 28.65 15.40 -2.17
C SER A 389 29.15 16.34 -1.07
N THR A 390 29.72 17.50 -1.42
CA THR A 390 30.33 18.42 -0.47
C THR A 390 29.39 19.58 -0.14
N TYR A 391 29.28 19.91 1.15
CA TYR A 391 28.63 21.10 1.67
C TYR A 391 29.67 22.03 2.29
N ILE A 392 29.74 23.29 1.85
CA ILE A 392 30.62 24.33 2.40
C ILE A 392 29.74 25.47 2.92
N CYS A 393 29.85 25.78 4.20
CA CYS A 393 29.12 26.93 4.78
C CYS A 393 29.85 28.24 4.55
N GLN A 394 29.25 29.19 3.82
CA GLN A 394 29.79 30.49 3.56
C GLN A 394 29.80 31.42 4.79
N HIS A 395 29.09 31.07 5.86
CA HIS A 395 29.01 31.85 7.07
C HIS A 395 30.07 31.44 8.12
N CYS A 396 30.23 30.12 8.36
CA CYS A 396 31.14 29.62 9.41
C CYS A 396 32.30 28.76 8.90
N GLY A 397 32.44 28.60 7.58
CA GLY A 397 33.52 27.83 6.96
C GLY A 397 33.46 26.32 7.17
N LEU A 398 32.34 25.75 7.65
CA LEU A 398 32.20 24.31 7.81
C LEU A 398 32.28 23.62 6.46
N VAL A 399 33.17 22.65 6.30
CA VAL A 399 33.24 21.73 5.17
C VAL A 399 32.87 20.34 5.67
N ILE A 400 31.83 19.73 5.06
CA ILE A 400 31.26 18.45 5.53
C ILE A 400 30.63 17.72 4.33
N ASP A 401 30.44 16.39 4.44
CA ASP A 401 29.63 15.64 3.51
C ASP A 401 28.15 16.15 3.54
N ARG A 402 27.59 16.33 2.36
CA ARG A 402 26.27 16.91 2.18
C ARG A 402 25.15 16.10 2.83
N ASP A 403 25.21 14.77 2.63
CA ASP A 403 24.17 13.87 3.14
C ASP A 403 24.29 13.72 4.66
N TYR A 404 25.52 13.72 5.18
CA TYR A 404 25.79 13.75 6.61
C TYR A 404 25.30 15.05 7.27
N ASN A 405 25.56 16.22 6.61
CA ASN A 405 25.00 17.51 7.05
C ASN A 405 23.45 17.48 7.11
N ALA A 406 22.81 16.88 6.10
CA ALA A 406 21.36 16.72 6.07
C ALA A 406 20.85 15.86 7.24
N CYS A 407 21.52 14.74 7.54
CA CYS A 407 21.22 13.89 8.69
C CYS A 407 21.32 14.66 10.01
N LEU A 408 22.38 15.46 10.22
CA LEU A 408 22.54 16.27 11.44
C LEU A 408 21.45 17.34 11.56
N ASN A 409 21.05 17.96 10.45
CA ASN A 409 19.94 18.92 10.44
C ASN A 409 18.61 18.26 10.77
N LEU A 410 18.33 17.08 10.23
CA LEU A 410 17.13 16.31 10.55
C LEU A 410 17.15 15.85 12.03
N LEU A 411 18.32 15.49 12.57
CA LEU A 411 18.47 15.15 13.97
C LEU A 411 18.16 16.35 14.90
N ALA A 412 18.53 17.56 14.49
CA ALA A 412 18.23 18.78 15.23
C ALA A 412 16.75 19.22 15.12
N TYR A 413 16.01 18.72 14.13
CA TYR A 413 14.63 19.15 13.86
C TYR A 413 13.68 19.00 15.05
N PRO A 414 13.58 17.88 15.77
CA PRO A 414 12.72 17.75 16.94
C PRO A 414 13.04 18.73 18.07
N ILE A 415 14.31 19.07 18.22
CA ILE A 415 14.76 20.06 19.22
C ILE A 415 14.30 21.45 18.79
N LEU A 416 14.59 21.86 17.55
CA LEU A 416 14.16 23.14 17.00
C LEU A 416 12.63 23.31 17.03
N LEU A 417 11.88 22.23 16.82
CA LEU A 417 10.43 22.27 16.88
C LEU A 417 9.92 22.64 18.30
N LYS A 418 10.65 22.25 19.33
CA LYS A 418 10.33 22.55 20.74
C LYS A 418 10.91 23.89 21.21
N THR A 419 12.13 24.22 20.82
CA THR A 419 12.86 25.39 21.36
C THR A 419 12.69 26.66 20.51
N GLU A 420 12.55 26.51 19.17
CA GLU A 420 12.55 27.63 18.22
C GLU A 420 11.48 27.46 17.13
N PRO A 421 10.20 27.26 17.47
CA PRO A 421 9.16 26.96 16.50
C PRO A 421 8.97 28.07 15.45
N GLU A 422 9.11 29.34 15.83
CA GLU A 422 8.95 30.47 14.90
C GLU A 422 10.12 30.58 13.91
N TYR A 423 11.34 30.30 14.36
CA TYR A 423 12.49 30.20 13.47
C TYR A 423 12.27 29.08 12.44
N LEU A 424 11.83 27.91 12.91
CA LEU A 424 11.55 26.76 12.06
C LEU A 424 10.47 27.07 11.01
N LYS A 425 9.37 27.66 11.39
CA LYS A 425 8.31 28.11 10.47
C LYS A 425 8.84 29.09 9.42
N ARG A 426 9.67 30.04 9.82
CA ARG A 426 10.26 31.04 8.93
C ARG A 426 11.13 30.40 7.86
N ILE A 427 12.04 29.49 8.23
CA ILE A 427 12.94 28.84 7.25
C ILE A 427 12.19 27.92 6.30
N CYS A 428 11.16 27.21 6.77
CA CYS A 428 10.29 26.38 5.92
C CYS A 428 9.48 27.22 4.93
N ARG A 429 8.85 28.33 5.36
CA ARG A 429 8.11 29.23 4.48
C ARG A 429 9.01 29.84 3.39
N THR A 430 10.19 30.29 3.74
CA THR A 430 11.14 30.85 2.77
C THR A 430 11.54 29.82 1.71
N GLN A 431 11.71 28.57 2.09
CA GLN A 431 12.02 27.49 1.16
C GLN A 431 10.84 27.11 0.25
N ALA A 432 9.62 27.26 0.74
CA ALA A 432 8.39 27.00 -0.04
C ALA A 432 8.19 28.04 -1.16
N MET A 433 8.72 29.26 -1.00
CA MET A 433 8.63 30.37 -1.95
C MET A 433 9.81 30.44 -2.93
N ALA A 434 10.88 29.67 -2.71
CA ALA A 434 12.11 29.65 -3.50
C ALA A 434 12.14 28.45 -4.48
#